data_949457cb4854363c302e6026b51eb91d
#
_entry.id   949457cb4854363c302e6026b51eb91d
#
_cell.length_a   1.000
_cell.length_b   1.000
_cell.length_c   1.000
_cell.angle_alpha   90.00
_cell.angle_beta   90.00
_cell.angle_gamma   90.00
#
_symmetry.space_group_name_H-M   'P 1'
#
loop_
_entity.id
_entity.type
_entity.pdbx_description
1 polymer ?
#
loop_
_entity_poly.entity_id
_entity_poly.type
_entity_poly.pdbx_seq_one_letter_code
_entity_poly.pdbx_strand_id
1 'polypeptide(L)'
;MSFVEKWWKMRKSSSVTEENPEAEGPAAETPAEEIPVEETAAEVTPAEEVPAEETVPAETAEDAAKGISLEEAVGEASEEEAPAQDIVDGAPAEEAPVQDIVEEVLAEEVSAEETPAEEETVLTGLDALEPADVFRYFREISAIPHGSFHTTAISSYLEDFAKSHDFSYIRDELGNVIISRPASAGCEGAAPIALQGHIDMVCEKEASNPIDMEKEAITLQTDGEWLTADRTTLGGDDGIAVAMMLALLDDDSITCPPLECVFTVDEEVGLLGAYGLDLSSLKSRRMINLDSEDEGVITASCAGGAEVICTLSGKRREKNGEILEIRIDGLRGGHSGEKINCGRANADLLLARLLYRLEGKGKFCIIGFNGGNRDNAIPREARAEIIFTGKYSRSEIKETVATFAEDIAKEYSVTDPDIHVSAKWPNKGRKSLHIAFGRKDSRRMIRFLMAFPNGVIEYSPLYRDVPQTSLSMGIVKTMADGICIHSMVRSSINSQKQMMLDRIACIAEEFDASIDIKGTYPAWELIEKSDFRDLAAEVYQKLTGIEPVVCVIHGGLECGLLAAKVPGLDCISIGPDMEEVHTPAERLNIPSSKRTYEYLKVLLAACSEA
;
A
#
# COMPACT_ATOMS: atom_id res chain seq x y z
N MET A 1 -4.23 -15.97 -5.75
CA MET A 1 -5.22 -15.66 -6.81
C MET A 1 -5.02 -14.20 -7.17
N SER A 2 -4.39 -13.91 -8.32
CA SER A 2 -4.03 -12.57 -8.73
C SER A 2 -5.25 -11.64 -8.84
N PHE A 3 -5.02 -10.34 -8.81
CA PHE A 3 -6.07 -9.33 -9.02
C PHE A 3 -6.79 -9.56 -10.36
N VAL A 4 -6.04 -9.91 -11.41
CA VAL A 4 -6.54 -10.23 -12.75
C VAL A 4 -7.46 -11.47 -12.75
N GLU A 5 -7.12 -12.55 -12.05
CA GLU A 5 -8.00 -13.72 -11.94
C GLU A 5 -9.32 -13.43 -11.23
N LYS A 6 -9.29 -12.55 -10.22
CA LYS A 6 -10.50 -12.10 -9.51
C LYS A 6 -11.37 -11.23 -10.43
N TRP A 7 -10.73 -10.33 -11.17
CA TRP A 7 -11.40 -9.43 -12.10
C TRP A 7 -11.99 -10.19 -13.31
N TRP A 8 -11.24 -11.16 -13.87
CA TRP A 8 -11.69 -12.00 -14.97
C TRP A 8 -12.86 -12.92 -14.58
N LYS A 9 -12.86 -13.46 -13.36
CA LYS A 9 -14.00 -14.23 -12.81
C LYS A 9 -15.24 -13.37 -12.59
N MET A 10 -15.11 -12.12 -12.18
CA MET A 10 -16.23 -11.19 -12.07
C MET A 10 -16.83 -10.84 -13.43
N ARG A 11 -16.01 -10.62 -14.45
CA ARG A 11 -16.47 -10.30 -15.81
C ARG A 11 -17.21 -11.49 -16.48
N LYS A 12 -16.75 -12.72 -16.24
CA LYS A 12 -17.43 -13.94 -16.73
C LYS A 12 -18.76 -14.23 -16.03
N SER A 13 -18.97 -13.77 -14.80
CA SER A 13 -20.25 -13.94 -14.10
C SER A 13 -21.31 -12.90 -14.49
N SER A 14 -20.95 -11.84 -15.21
CA SER A 14 -21.86 -10.78 -15.65
C SER A 14 -22.32 -10.92 -17.11
N SER A 15 -21.85 -11.93 -17.86
CA SER A 15 -22.40 -12.28 -19.16
C SER A 15 -23.63 -13.19 -19.01
N VAL A 16 -24.72 -12.62 -18.53
CA VAL A 16 -26.05 -13.22 -18.64
C VAL A 16 -26.66 -12.69 -19.95
N THR A 17 -26.72 -13.58 -20.93
CA THR A 17 -27.67 -13.67 -22.06
C THR A 17 -28.50 -12.43 -22.36
N GLU A 18 -28.16 -11.75 -23.46
CA GLU A 18 -29.09 -10.98 -24.25
C GLU A 18 -30.05 -11.95 -24.98
N GLU A 19 -31.23 -12.18 -24.43
CA GLU A 19 -32.37 -12.63 -25.19
C GLU A 19 -33.06 -11.42 -25.83
N ASN A 20 -33.08 -11.43 -27.15
CA ASN A 20 -33.72 -10.46 -28.02
C ASN A 20 -35.25 -10.71 -28.04
N PRO A 21 -36.12 -9.76 -27.70
CA PRO A 21 -37.51 -9.83 -28.06
C PRO A 21 -37.79 -8.98 -29.30
N GLU A 22 -38.40 -9.63 -30.30
CA GLU A 22 -38.90 -9.10 -31.56
C GLU A 22 -39.93 -7.97 -31.38
N ALA A 23 -40.00 -7.19 -32.43
CA ALA A 23 -40.78 -6.00 -32.68
C ALA A 23 -42.29 -6.14 -32.47
N GLU A 24 -42.88 -5.13 -31.80
CA GLU A 24 -44.24 -4.67 -32.13
C GLU A 24 -44.29 -3.13 -32.16
N GLY A 25 -45.01 -2.61 -33.16
CA GLY A 25 -45.01 -1.24 -33.64
C GLY A 25 -45.82 -0.21 -32.83
N PRO A 26 -46.08 0.97 -33.35
CA PRO A 26 -46.04 2.22 -32.63
C PRO A 26 -47.38 2.66 -32.01
N ALA A 27 -47.35 3.31 -30.84
CA ALA A 27 -48.49 4.05 -30.30
C ALA A 27 -48.08 5.42 -29.80
N ALA A 28 -48.62 6.40 -30.46
CA ALA A 28 -49.10 7.73 -30.10
C ALA A 28 -48.27 8.61 -29.15
N GLU A 29 -47.79 9.69 -29.74
CA GLU A 29 -47.35 10.95 -29.12
C GLU A 29 -48.44 11.60 -28.26
N THR A 30 -48.08 12.06 -27.06
CA THR A 30 -48.81 13.12 -26.34
C THR A 30 -47.84 14.28 -26.07
N PRO A 31 -48.28 15.54 -26.20
CA PRO A 31 -47.40 16.70 -26.24
C PRO A 31 -46.99 17.17 -24.86
N ALA A 32 -45.76 17.66 -24.78
CA ALA A 32 -45.19 18.32 -23.60
C ALA A 32 -45.83 19.71 -23.39
N GLU A 33 -46.31 19.99 -22.20
CA GLU A 33 -46.70 21.34 -21.73
C GLU A 33 -45.43 22.19 -21.51
N GLU A 34 -45.42 23.35 -22.17
CA GLU A 34 -44.43 24.41 -21.96
C GLU A 34 -44.75 25.17 -20.66
N ILE A 35 -43.77 25.30 -19.78
CA ILE A 35 -43.79 26.19 -18.61
C ILE A 35 -43.11 27.51 -19.00
N PRO A 36 -43.76 28.68 -18.81
CA PRO A 36 -43.17 29.96 -19.23
C PRO A 36 -42.04 30.40 -18.25
N VAL A 37 -40.93 30.82 -18.84
CA VAL A 37 -39.84 31.51 -18.14
C VAL A 37 -40.15 32.99 -18.03
N GLU A 38 -40.34 33.49 -16.84
CA GLU A 38 -40.41 34.95 -16.54
C GLU A 38 -39.00 35.53 -16.51
N GLU A 39 -38.69 36.40 -17.46
CA GLU A 39 -37.52 37.27 -17.47
C GLU A 39 -37.76 38.43 -16.47
N THR A 40 -36.98 38.44 -15.38
CA THR A 40 -36.85 39.66 -14.58
C THR A 40 -35.45 40.24 -14.82
N ALA A 41 -35.42 41.33 -15.56
CA ALA A 41 -34.24 42.19 -15.71
C ALA A 41 -33.98 42.94 -14.38
N ALA A 42 -32.79 42.74 -13.79
CA ALA A 42 -32.29 43.53 -12.70
C ALA A 42 -31.19 44.49 -13.23
N GLU A 43 -31.37 45.78 -13.01
CA GLU A 43 -30.48 46.87 -13.35
C GLU A 43 -29.12 46.73 -12.66
N VAL A 44 -28.06 46.90 -13.45
CA VAL A 44 -26.67 46.94 -12.98
C VAL A 44 -26.35 48.39 -12.62
N THR A 45 -26.14 48.67 -11.34
CA THR A 45 -25.50 49.90 -10.85
C THR A 45 -23.97 49.68 -10.79
N PRO A 46 -23.13 50.69 -11.12
CA PRO A 46 -21.70 50.55 -11.15
C PRO A 46 -21.11 50.52 -9.74
N ALA A 47 -20.14 49.62 -9.50
CA ALA A 47 -19.41 49.52 -8.26
C ALA A 47 -18.40 50.64 -8.09
N GLU A 48 -18.33 51.17 -6.87
CA GLU A 48 -17.33 52.14 -6.40
C GLU A 48 -15.93 51.50 -6.34
N GLU A 49 -14.94 52.33 -6.73
CA GLU A 49 -13.52 51.99 -6.63
C GLU A 49 -13.08 51.89 -5.16
N VAL A 50 -12.47 50.74 -4.79
CA VAL A 50 -11.77 50.56 -3.50
C VAL A 50 -10.27 50.75 -3.74
N PRO A 51 -9.54 51.50 -2.88
CA PRO A 51 -8.13 51.80 -3.10
C PRO A 51 -7.23 50.56 -2.90
N ALA A 52 -6.17 50.50 -3.69
CA ALA A 52 -5.12 49.48 -3.63
C ALA A 52 -4.42 49.46 -2.27
N GLU A 53 -4.46 48.34 -1.58
CA GLU A 53 -3.61 48.02 -0.43
C GLU A 53 -2.29 47.38 -0.87
N GLU A 54 -1.26 47.72 -0.14
CA GLU A 54 0.15 47.52 -0.38
C GLU A 54 0.55 46.04 -0.57
N THR A 55 1.44 45.85 -1.53
CA THR A 55 2.14 44.56 -1.78
C THR A 55 3.07 44.23 -0.62
N VAL A 56 2.80 43.10 0.06
CA VAL A 56 3.73 42.45 0.98
C VAL A 56 4.72 41.60 0.16
N PRO A 57 6.03 41.65 0.43
CA PRO A 57 7.03 40.90 -0.34
C PRO A 57 6.93 39.40 -0.08
N ALA A 58 7.12 38.60 -1.13
CA ALA A 58 7.24 37.19 -1.07
C ALA A 58 8.44 36.77 -0.18
N GLU A 59 8.18 36.15 0.95
CA GLU A 59 9.19 35.41 1.71
C GLU A 59 9.54 34.12 0.98
N THR A 60 10.84 33.93 0.81
CA THR A 60 11.46 32.85 0.09
C THR A 60 11.33 31.56 0.88
N ALA A 61 11.21 30.43 0.17
CA ALA A 61 11.03 29.06 0.66
C ALA A 61 12.25 28.46 1.43
N GLU A 62 13.04 29.28 2.10
CA GLU A 62 14.23 28.86 2.86
C GLU A 62 14.00 28.62 4.36
N ASP A 63 12.83 28.93 4.91
CA ASP A 63 12.59 28.79 6.36
C ASP A 63 11.83 27.53 6.79
N ALA A 64 11.43 26.66 5.85
CA ALA A 64 10.79 25.39 6.18
C ALA A 64 11.77 24.22 6.46
N ALA A 65 13.07 24.43 6.27
CA ALA A 65 14.09 23.39 6.41
C ALA A 65 14.91 23.43 7.72
N LYS A 66 14.49 24.22 8.69
CA LYS A 66 15.20 24.31 10.00
C LYS A 66 14.27 23.87 11.13
N GLY A 67 14.27 22.58 11.43
CA GLY A 67 13.57 22.12 12.63
C GLY A 67 13.41 20.63 12.86
N ILE A 68 14.23 19.78 12.27
CA ILE A 68 14.26 18.37 12.69
C ILE A 68 15.71 18.00 12.96
N SER A 69 16.11 18.05 14.26
CA SER A 69 17.35 17.44 14.71
C SER A 69 17.12 15.96 14.97
N LEU A 70 18.01 15.12 14.47
CA LEU A 70 17.97 13.66 14.49
C LEU A 70 18.22 13.03 15.88
N GLU A 71 18.16 13.77 16.97
CA GLU A 71 18.57 13.28 18.31
C GLU A 71 17.42 12.96 19.28
N GLU A 72 16.15 13.12 18.92
CA GLU A 72 15.04 12.90 19.88
C GLU A 72 14.17 11.66 19.62
N ALA A 73 14.52 10.76 18.73
CA ALA A 73 13.73 9.57 18.40
C ALA A 73 14.26 8.26 19.02
N VAL A 74 15.30 8.29 19.85
CA VAL A 74 15.79 7.09 20.58
C VAL A 74 15.39 7.19 22.03
N GLY A 75 14.17 6.79 22.34
CA GLY A 75 13.67 6.57 23.68
C GLY A 75 13.88 5.12 24.09
N GLU A 76 14.76 4.90 25.07
CA GLU A 76 15.10 3.63 25.68
C GLU A 76 13.88 2.78 26.05
N ALA A 77 13.80 1.57 25.51
CA ALA A 77 12.96 0.49 26.03
C ALA A 77 13.83 -0.37 26.95
N SER A 78 13.64 -0.21 28.25
CA SER A 78 14.25 -1.04 29.28
C SER A 78 13.63 -2.44 29.26
N GLU A 79 14.51 -3.45 29.19
CA GLU A 79 14.23 -4.86 29.44
C GLU A 79 13.72 -5.06 30.87
N GLU A 80 12.58 -5.70 31.04
CA GLU A 80 12.18 -6.38 32.26
C GLU A 80 11.96 -7.86 31.98
N GLU A 81 12.88 -8.68 32.43
CA GLU A 81 12.77 -10.13 32.47
C GLU A 81 11.65 -10.56 33.43
N ALA A 82 10.83 -11.52 33.05
CA ALA A 82 9.97 -12.29 33.95
C ALA A 82 10.27 -13.78 33.82
N PRO A 83 10.28 -14.53 34.93
CA PRO A 83 10.97 -15.80 35.05
C PRO A 83 10.16 -17.00 34.55
N ALA A 84 10.91 -18.00 34.09
CA ALA A 84 10.46 -19.34 33.71
C ALA A 84 9.85 -20.09 34.91
N GLN A 85 8.76 -20.82 34.65
CA GLN A 85 8.32 -21.90 35.53
C GLN A 85 8.23 -23.22 34.75
N ASP A 86 8.98 -24.18 35.27
CA ASP A 86 9.03 -25.58 34.88
C ASP A 86 7.67 -26.28 34.98
N ILE A 87 7.35 -27.12 34.02
CA ILE A 87 6.45 -28.28 34.20
C ILE A 87 7.08 -29.49 33.54
N VAL A 88 7.19 -30.53 34.36
CA VAL A 88 7.90 -31.78 34.17
C VAL A 88 6.97 -32.89 33.63
N ASP A 89 7.59 -33.78 32.85
CA ASP A 89 7.32 -35.24 32.65
C ASP A 89 6.02 -35.77 32.09
N GLY A 90 6.22 -36.64 31.08
CA GLY A 90 5.31 -37.72 30.69
C GLY A 90 5.68 -38.43 29.38
N ALA A 91 6.68 -39.31 29.41
CA ALA A 91 6.91 -40.34 28.39
C ALA A 91 6.21 -41.65 28.82
N PRO A 92 6.31 -42.81 28.12
CA PRO A 92 6.59 -43.16 26.71
C PRO A 92 5.63 -44.24 26.13
N ALA A 93 5.74 -44.55 24.83
CA ALA A 93 5.44 -45.88 24.24
C ALA A 93 5.99 -45.90 22.81
N GLU A 94 6.86 -46.63 22.53
CA GLU A 94 7.17 -48.06 22.23
C GLU A 94 7.43 -48.26 20.73
N GLU A 95 8.57 -48.85 20.50
CA GLU A 95 9.21 -49.26 19.25
C GLU A 95 8.51 -50.42 18.54
N ALA A 96 8.73 -50.56 17.24
CA ALA A 96 9.20 -51.85 16.65
C ALA A 96 9.63 -51.68 15.18
N PRO A 97 10.62 -52.48 14.71
CA PRO A 97 11.45 -52.22 13.54
C PRO A 97 11.07 -53.08 12.32
N VAL A 98 11.53 -52.69 11.12
CA VAL A 98 11.64 -53.63 9.99
C VAL A 98 12.95 -53.42 9.25
N GLN A 99 13.59 -54.53 9.03
CA GLN A 99 14.92 -54.86 8.52
C GLN A 99 15.14 -54.59 7.03
N ASP A 100 16.43 -54.46 6.75
CA ASP A 100 17.23 -54.58 5.53
C ASP A 100 16.75 -55.54 4.42
N ILE A 101 16.94 -55.13 3.17
CA ILE A 101 17.39 -56.04 2.11
C ILE A 101 18.38 -55.29 1.20
N VAL A 102 19.63 -55.75 1.21
CA VAL A 102 20.71 -55.47 0.27
C VAL A 102 20.60 -56.47 -0.87
N GLU A 103 20.72 -56.02 -2.10
CA GLU A 103 21.23 -56.87 -3.18
C GLU A 103 22.04 -56.10 -4.21
N GLU A 104 23.23 -56.58 -4.36
CA GLU A 104 24.36 -56.24 -5.18
C GLU A 104 24.19 -56.88 -6.58
N VAL A 105 24.41 -56.13 -7.70
CA VAL A 105 24.74 -56.77 -9.00
C VAL A 105 25.76 -55.93 -9.74
N LEU A 106 26.81 -56.61 -10.05
CA LEU A 106 28.07 -56.45 -10.71
C LEU A 106 28.11 -55.60 -12.00
N ALA A 107 29.29 -54.99 -12.17
CA ALA A 107 29.81 -54.27 -13.32
C ALA A 107 30.08 -55.15 -14.53
N GLU A 108 29.88 -54.61 -15.72
CA GLU A 108 30.64 -55.00 -16.92
C GLU A 108 31.15 -53.71 -17.63
N GLU A 109 32.45 -53.61 -17.77
CA GLU A 109 33.19 -52.59 -18.53
C GLU A 109 33.02 -52.86 -20.03
N VAL A 110 32.64 -51.79 -20.77
CA VAL A 110 32.83 -51.72 -22.22
C VAL A 110 33.52 -50.39 -22.52
N SER A 111 34.80 -50.51 -22.93
CA SER A 111 35.61 -49.40 -23.41
C SER A 111 35.16 -48.95 -24.81
N ALA A 112 34.73 -47.69 -24.94
CA ALA A 112 34.66 -47.02 -26.24
C ALA A 112 35.45 -45.70 -26.12
N GLU A 113 36.39 -45.48 -27.04
CA GLU A 113 37.14 -44.27 -27.21
C GLU A 113 36.18 -43.14 -27.62
N GLU A 114 35.98 -42.16 -26.75
CA GLU A 114 35.23 -40.95 -27.06
C GLU A 114 36.22 -39.81 -27.38
N THR A 115 36.03 -39.22 -28.56
CA THR A 115 36.56 -37.89 -28.93
C THR A 115 35.97 -36.84 -27.96
N PRO A 116 36.74 -35.82 -27.53
CA PRO A 116 36.18 -34.80 -26.64
C PRO A 116 35.19 -33.96 -27.41
N ALA A 117 33.89 -34.15 -27.11
CA ALA A 117 32.83 -33.19 -27.36
C ALA A 117 33.06 -32.01 -26.41
N GLU A 118 32.98 -30.80 -26.93
CA GLU A 118 32.88 -29.60 -26.09
C GLU A 118 31.74 -29.82 -25.11
N GLU A 119 32.03 -29.89 -23.83
CA GLU A 119 31.01 -29.93 -22.79
C GLU A 119 30.24 -28.60 -22.86
N GLU A 120 29.05 -28.61 -23.47
CA GLU A 120 28.06 -27.58 -23.19
C GLU A 120 27.75 -27.68 -21.67
N THR A 121 28.25 -26.70 -20.95
CA THR A 121 27.97 -26.55 -19.52
C THR A 121 26.47 -26.34 -19.38
N VAL A 122 25.71 -27.36 -19.02
CA VAL A 122 24.27 -27.23 -18.73
C VAL A 122 24.17 -26.40 -17.48
N LEU A 123 23.80 -25.13 -17.64
CA LEU A 123 23.52 -24.23 -16.55
C LEU A 123 22.31 -24.81 -15.77
N THR A 124 22.40 -24.82 -14.45
CA THR A 124 21.35 -25.35 -13.58
C THR A 124 21.04 -24.37 -12.44
N GLY A 125 19.81 -24.37 -11.97
CA GLY A 125 19.38 -23.49 -10.87
C GLY A 125 19.37 -22.01 -11.27
N LEU A 126 19.88 -21.15 -10.39
CA LEU A 126 19.85 -19.70 -10.57
C LEU A 126 20.64 -19.20 -11.81
N ASP A 127 21.64 -19.97 -12.27
CA ASP A 127 22.44 -19.58 -13.45
C ASP A 127 21.73 -19.86 -14.77
N ALA A 128 20.65 -20.65 -14.75
CA ALA A 128 19.85 -21.01 -15.92
C ALA A 128 18.60 -20.13 -16.10
N LEU A 129 18.41 -19.13 -15.27
CA LEU A 129 17.23 -18.26 -15.34
C LEU A 129 17.29 -17.35 -16.57
N GLU A 130 16.13 -17.19 -17.22
CA GLU A 130 15.96 -16.34 -18.41
C GLU A 130 14.96 -15.21 -18.13
N PRO A 131 15.24 -13.95 -18.55
CA PRO A 131 16.38 -13.50 -19.34
C PRO A 131 17.68 -13.46 -18.51
N ALA A 132 18.75 -14.02 -19.07
CA ALA A 132 20.01 -14.22 -18.34
C ALA A 132 20.58 -12.92 -17.74
N ASP A 133 20.55 -11.81 -18.50
CA ASP A 133 21.07 -10.53 -18.04
C ASP A 133 20.22 -9.93 -16.92
N VAL A 134 18.89 -10.02 -17.00
CA VAL A 134 18.00 -9.54 -15.94
C VAL A 134 18.28 -10.28 -14.63
N PHE A 135 18.29 -11.62 -14.66
CA PHE A 135 18.53 -12.40 -13.44
C PHE A 135 20.00 -12.37 -12.98
N ARG A 136 20.96 -12.04 -13.86
CA ARG A 136 22.32 -11.70 -13.45
C ARG A 136 22.33 -10.45 -12.58
N TYR A 137 21.72 -9.36 -13.04
CA TYR A 137 21.62 -8.12 -12.28
C TYR A 137 20.79 -8.28 -11.01
N PHE A 138 19.69 -9.02 -11.06
CA PHE A 138 18.90 -9.31 -9.86
C PHE A 138 19.73 -10.01 -8.77
N ARG A 139 20.57 -10.99 -9.14
CA ARG A 139 21.48 -11.65 -8.19
C ARG A 139 22.56 -10.70 -7.67
N GLU A 140 23.09 -9.82 -8.51
CA GLU A 140 24.10 -8.84 -8.10
C GLU A 140 23.54 -7.87 -7.06
N ILE A 141 22.33 -7.32 -7.27
CA ILE A 141 21.70 -6.40 -6.31
C ILE A 141 21.25 -7.13 -5.05
N SER A 142 20.72 -8.36 -5.15
CA SER A 142 20.33 -9.17 -3.98
C SER A 142 21.52 -9.56 -3.09
N ALA A 143 22.74 -9.50 -3.62
CA ALA A 143 23.97 -9.70 -2.84
C ALA A 143 24.37 -8.45 -2.02
N ILE A 144 23.71 -7.32 -2.22
CA ILE A 144 23.93 -6.05 -1.53
C ILE A 144 22.78 -5.86 -0.54
N PRO A 145 23.00 -5.79 0.77
CA PRO A 145 21.95 -5.37 1.71
C PRO A 145 21.44 -3.97 1.37
N HIS A 146 20.12 -3.85 1.13
CA HIS A 146 19.52 -2.61 0.65
C HIS A 146 18.09 -2.36 1.20
N GLY A 147 17.87 -2.73 2.45
CA GLY A 147 16.64 -2.33 3.14
C GLY A 147 16.48 -0.81 3.21
N SER A 148 15.25 -0.31 3.38
CA SER A 148 14.97 1.13 3.53
C SER A 148 15.89 1.75 4.59
N PHE A 149 16.36 2.97 4.36
CA PHE A 149 17.41 3.70 5.09
C PHE A 149 18.83 3.11 4.99
N HIS A 150 19.03 1.97 4.34
CA HIS A 150 20.32 1.29 4.17
C HIS A 150 20.75 1.19 2.70
N THR A 151 20.31 2.11 1.85
CA THR A 151 20.45 2.09 0.38
C THR A 151 21.80 2.62 -0.15
N THR A 152 22.69 3.11 0.70
CA THR A 152 23.96 3.73 0.27
C THR A 152 24.82 2.82 -0.59
N ALA A 153 24.89 1.52 -0.30
CA ALA A 153 25.72 0.55 -1.02
C ALA A 153 25.18 0.29 -2.44
N ILE A 154 23.86 0.09 -2.57
CA ILE A 154 23.22 -0.13 -3.88
C ILE A 154 23.25 1.16 -4.72
N SER A 155 23.08 2.34 -4.14
CA SER A 155 23.27 3.62 -4.85
C SER A 155 24.70 3.76 -5.40
N SER A 156 25.71 3.31 -4.62
CA SER A 156 27.10 3.31 -5.09
C SER A 156 27.35 2.30 -6.20
N TYR A 157 26.70 1.14 -6.12
CA TYR A 157 26.74 0.13 -7.20
C TYR A 157 26.19 0.71 -8.51
N LEU A 158 25.04 1.42 -8.48
CA LEU A 158 24.47 2.07 -9.67
C LEU A 158 25.35 3.18 -10.22
N GLU A 159 26.00 3.95 -9.36
CA GLU A 159 26.97 4.97 -9.76
C GLU A 159 28.21 4.34 -10.45
N ASP A 160 28.72 3.24 -9.91
CA ASP A 160 29.86 2.53 -10.49
C ASP A 160 29.48 1.80 -11.78
N PHE A 161 28.26 1.30 -11.90
CA PHE A 161 27.70 0.78 -13.14
C PHE A 161 27.68 1.87 -14.22
N ALA A 162 27.14 3.05 -13.93
CA ALA A 162 27.08 4.16 -14.88
C ALA A 162 28.49 4.58 -15.36
N LYS A 163 29.46 4.65 -14.44
CA LYS A 163 30.87 4.96 -14.77
C LYS A 163 31.51 3.91 -15.67
N SER A 164 31.24 2.62 -15.41
CA SER A 164 31.83 1.52 -16.19
C SER A 164 31.33 1.46 -17.63
N HIS A 165 30.13 2.03 -17.88
CA HIS A 165 29.51 2.10 -19.22
C HIS A 165 29.61 3.49 -19.86
N ASP A 166 30.38 4.41 -19.27
CA ASP A 166 30.52 5.81 -19.74
C ASP A 166 29.20 6.56 -19.87
N PHE A 167 28.17 6.19 -19.06
CA PHE A 167 26.89 6.89 -19.01
C PHE A 167 26.96 8.14 -18.14
N SER A 168 26.20 9.17 -18.52
CA SER A 168 25.98 10.32 -17.64
C SER A 168 25.02 9.93 -16.52
N TYR A 169 25.32 10.37 -15.30
CA TYR A 169 24.48 10.09 -14.16
C TYR A 169 24.41 11.28 -13.19
N ILE A 170 23.38 11.28 -12.37
CA ILE A 170 23.20 12.19 -11.23
C ILE A 170 22.92 11.31 -10.02
N ARG A 171 23.62 11.56 -8.91
CA ARG A 171 23.29 11.02 -7.59
C ARG A 171 23.03 12.18 -6.66
N ASP A 172 21.86 12.19 -6.01
CA ASP A 172 21.50 13.24 -5.05
C ASP A 172 21.99 12.92 -3.62
N GLU A 173 21.73 13.83 -2.69
CA GLU A 173 22.15 13.68 -1.29
C GLU A 173 21.39 12.57 -0.55
N LEU A 174 20.19 12.20 -1.00
CA LEU A 174 19.40 11.11 -0.44
C LEU A 174 19.87 9.75 -0.92
N GLY A 175 20.57 9.70 -2.06
CA GLY A 175 21.04 8.47 -2.69
C GLY A 175 20.25 8.05 -3.91
N ASN A 176 19.23 8.82 -4.34
CA ASN A 176 18.57 8.59 -5.61
C ASN A 176 19.59 8.70 -6.76
N VAL A 177 19.43 7.88 -7.80
CA VAL A 177 20.33 7.87 -8.96
C VAL A 177 19.51 8.01 -10.24
N ILE A 178 19.95 8.90 -11.13
CA ILE A 178 19.41 8.99 -12.50
C ILE A 178 20.55 8.65 -13.46
N ILE A 179 20.39 7.62 -14.29
CA ILE A 179 21.35 7.22 -15.32
C ILE A 179 20.77 7.54 -16.69
N SER A 180 21.51 8.26 -17.53
CA SER A 180 21.06 8.61 -18.87
C SER A 180 21.90 7.88 -19.92
N ARG A 181 21.20 7.13 -20.79
CA ARG A 181 21.77 6.44 -21.95
C ARG A 181 21.36 7.16 -23.24
N PRO A 182 22.29 7.41 -24.20
CA PRO A 182 21.94 7.90 -25.53
C PRO A 182 21.00 6.92 -26.26
N ALA A 183 20.25 7.45 -27.25
CA ALA A 183 19.47 6.61 -28.15
C ALA A 183 20.33 5.59 -28.88
N SER A 184 19.74 4.46 -29.23
CA SER A 184 20.35 3.51 -30.17
C SER A 184 20.48 4.14 -31.58
N ALA A 185 21.37 3.59 -32.42
CA ALA A 185 21.61 4.09 -33.76
C ALA A 185 20.33 4.15 -34.59
N GLY A 186 20.05 5.32 -35.14
CA GLY A 186 18.83 5.60 -35.93
C GLY A 186 17.66 6.13 -35.13
N CYS A 187 17.76 6.21 -33.80
CA CYS A 187 16.71 6.71 -32.91
C CYS A 187 17.08 8.06 -32.25
N GLU A 188 18.14 8.73 -32.71
CA GLU A 188 18.68 9.96 -32.10
C GLU A 188 17.69 11.14 -32.12
N GLY A 189 16.70 11.09 -33.00
CA GLY A 189 15.64 12.09 -33.11
C GLY A 189 14.40 11.82 -32.25
N ALA A 190 14.33 10.65 -31.62
CA ALA A 190 13.18 10.28 -30.80
C ALA A 190 13.15 11.06 -29.48
N ALA A 191 11.95 11.31 -28.98
CA ALA A 191 11.76 11.94 -27.67
C ALA A 191 12.23 10.98 -26.56
N PRO A 192 12.97 11.47 -25.54
CA PRO A 192 13.43 10.63 -24.45
C PRO A 192 12.29 10.03 -23.64
N ILE A 193 12.53 8.85 -23.05
CA ILE A 193 11.61 8.16 -22.16
C ILE A 193 12.29 7.88 -20.83
N ALA A 194 11.55 8.04 -19.73
CA ALA A 194 12.01 7.66 -18.41
C ALA A 194 11.55 6.23 -18.07
N LEU A 195 12.45 5.46 -17.44
CA LEU A 195 12.12 4.24 -16.71
C LEU A 195 12.30 4.52 -15.24
N GLN A 196 11.47 3.95 -14.38
CA GLN A 196 11.59 4.23 -12.95
C GLN A 196 11.24 2.99 -12.11
N GLY A 197 11.99 2.82 -11.02
CA GLY A 197 11.77 1.84 -9.97
C GLY A 197 12.56 2.20 -8.72
N HIS A 198 12.18 1.64 -7.57
CA HIS A 198 12.89 1.90 -6.31
C HIS A 198 13.95 0.85 -6.01
N ILE A 199 14.95 1.22 -5.21
CA ILE A 199 16.12 0.39 -4.93
C ILE A 199 16.18 -0.13 -3.49
N ASP A 200 15.26 0.27 -2.64
CA ASP A 200 15.11 -0.29 -1.30
C ASP A 200 14.12 -1.47 -1.31
N MET A 201 14.12 -2.23 -0.25
CA MET A 201 13.21 -3.35 -0.04
C MET A 201 12.74 -3.42 1.40
N VAL A 202 11.55 -3.98 1.62
CA VAL A 202 11.08 -4.37 2.96
C VAL A 202 11.92 -5.52 3.49
N CYS A 203 12.48 -5.38 4.69
CA CYS A 203 13.28 -6.40 5.35
C CYS A 203 12.46 -7.16 6.40
N GLU A 204 11.70 -8.17 5.97
CA GLU A 204 10.96 -9.08 6.84
C GLU A 204 11.56 -10.49 6.77
N LYS A 205 11.54 -11.21 7.91
CA LYS A 205 12.05 -12.58 8.00
C LYS A 205 11.25 -13.43 8.95
N GLU A 206 11.28 -14.73 8.75
CA GLU A 206 10.78 -15.66 9.75
C GLU A 206 11.57 -15.55 11.07
N ALA A 207 10.88 -15.65 12.20
CA ALA A 207 11.52 -15.57 13.53
C ALA A 207 12.62 -16.62 13.74
N SER A 208 12.60 -17.71 13.00
CA SER A 208 13.59 -18.79 13.02
C SER A 208 14.86 -18.46 12.23
N ASN A 209 14.86 -17.45 11.37
CA ASN A 209 16.00 -17.07 10.53
C ASN A 209 16.92 -16.10 11.28
N PRO A 210 18.21 -16.47 11.52
CA PRO A 210 19.14 -15.63 12.27
C PRO A 210 19.75 -14.48 11.44
N ILE A 211 19.51 -14.42 10.12
CA ILE A 211 20.13 -13.44 9.22
C ILE A 211 19.95 -11.99 9.72
N ASP A 212 20.98 -11.18 9.60
CA ASP A 212 20.94 -9.72 9.76
C ASP A 212 20.80 -9.07 8.37
N MET A 213 19.57 -8.82 7.93
CA MET A 213 19.29 -8.30 6.58
C MET A 213 19.84 -6.90 6.33
N GLU A 214 20.25 -6.17 7.37
CA GLU A 214 20.94 -4.88 7.20
C GLU A 214 22.42 -5.05 6.79
N LYS A 215 23.00 -6.26 6.96
CA LYS A 215 24.42 -6.52 6.77
C LYS A 215 24.77 -7.73 5.91
N GLU A 216 23.82 -8.65 5.78
CA GLU A 216 24.03 -9.93 5.11
C GLU A 216 23.13 -10.04 3.89
N ALA A 217 23.68 -10.59 2.80
CA ALA A 217 22.95 -10.85 1.58
C ALA A 217 21.86 -11.91 1.80
N ILE A 218 20.71 -11.74 1.18
CA ILE A 218 19.66 -12.75 1.15
C ILE A 218 20.11 -13.97 0.32
N THR A 219 19.55 -15.14 0.61
CA THR A 219 19.84 -16.37 -0.12
C THR A 219 18.70 -16.68 -1.08
N LEU A 220 18.94 -16.49 -2.38
CA LEU A 220 17.96 -16.76 -3.42
C LEU A 220 17.73 -18.26 -3.62
N GLN A 221 16.49 -18.65 -3.90
CA GLN A 221 16.06 -20.01 -4.20
C GLN A 221 15.10 -20.01 -5.40
N THR A 222 15.06 -21.11 -6.16
CA THR A 222 14.11 -21.27 -7.25
C THR A 222 13.64 -22.71 -7.40
N ASP A 223 12.39 -22.88 -7.79
CA ASP A 223 11.81 -24.14 -8.24
C ASP A 223 11.71 -24.23 -9.79
N GLY A 224 12.21 -23.23 -10.50
CA GLY A 224 12.19 -23.10 -11.97
C GLY A 224 10.99 -22.30 -12.50
N GLU A 225 9.95 -22.09 -11.73
CA GLU A 225 8.79 -21.25 -12.04
C GLU A 225 8.81 -19.96 -11.20
N TRP A 226 9.19 -20.11 -9.94
CA TRP A 226 9.23 -19.00 -8.97
C TRP A 226 10.65 -18.81 -8.43
N LEU A 227 11.01 -17.53 -8.25
CA LEU A 227 12.18 -17.10 -7.50
C LEU A 227 11.71 -16.65 -6.11
N THR A 228 12.42 -17.08 -5.07
CA THR A 228 12.14 -16.80 -3.65
C THR A 228 13.44 -16.56 -2.89
N ALA A 229 13.35 -16.17 -1.62
CA ALA A 229 14.48 -16.13 -0.70
C ALA A 229 14.30 -17.10 0.47
N ASP A 230 15.41 -17.52 1.11
CA ASP A 230 15.36 -18.45 2.25
C ASP A 230 14.78 -17.79 3.49
N ARG A 231 13.48 -17.90 3.68
CA ARG A 231 12.73 -17.43 4.86
C ARG A 231 12.92 -15.93 5.15
N THR A 232 13.10 -15.13 4.09
CA THR A 232 13.12 -13.67 4.11
C THR A 232 12.27 -13.14 2.97
N THR A 233 11.94 -11.85 2.97
CA THR A 233 11.53 -11.15 1.77
C THR A 233 12.55 -11.34 0.67
N LEU A 234 12.09 -11.34 -0.59
CA LEU A 234 12.92 -11.52 -1.78
C LEU A 234 13.52 -10.19 -2.27
N GLY A 235 12.79 -9.07 -2.07
CA GLY A 235 13.07 -7.79 -2.71
C GLY A 235 12.83 -7.85 -4.23
N GLY A 236 11.86 -8.66 -4.66
CA GLY A 236 11.33 -8.64 -6.02
C GLY A 236 10.70 -7.30 -6.34
N ASP A 237 9.96 -6.78 -5.38
CA ASP A 237 9.48 -5.41 -5.23
C ASP A 237 10.60 -4.54 -4.60
N ASP A 238 11.27 -3.64 -5.34
CA ASP A 238 11.18 -3.43 -6.80
C ASP A 238 12.52 -3.78 -7.49
N GLY A 239 13.28 -4.74 -6.89
CA GLY A 239 14.58 -5.18 -7.42
C GLY A 239 14.50 -5.74 -8.84
N ILE A 240 13.35 -6.28 -9.28
CA ILE A 240 13.19 -6.75 -10.64
C ILE A 240 13.15 -5.60 -11.65
N ALA A 241 12.56 -4.45 -11.31
CA ALA A 241 12.64 -3.25 -12.13
C ALA A 241 14.08 -2.75 -12.26
N VAL A 242 14.78 -2.68 -11.12
CA VAL A 242 16.21 -2.30 -11.11
C VAL A 242 17.01 -3.21 -12.04
N ALA A 243 16.82 -4.52 -11.94
CA ALA A 243 17.51 -5.50 -12.78
C ALA A 243 17.16 -5.37 -14.27
N MET A 244 15.87 -5.14 -14.60
CA MET A 244 15.43 -4.89 -15.98
C MET A 244 16.03 -3.60 -16.55
N MET A 245 16.04 -2.52 -15.76
CA MET A 245 16.65 -1.25 -16.18
C MET A 245 18.15 -1.38 -16.41
N LEU A 246 18.88 -2.09 -15.55
CA LEU A 246 20.32 -2.35 -15.73
C LEU A 246 20.57 -3.21 -16.98
N ALA A 247 19.79 -4.26 -17.20
CA ALA A 247 19.89 -5.10 -18.39
C ALA A 247 19.63 -4.30 -19.68
N LEU A 248 18.65 -3.39 -19.68
CA LEU A 248 18.41 -2.49 -20.82
C LEU A 248 19.53 -1.48 -21.04
N LEU A 249 20.14 -0.99 -19.96
CA LEU A 249 21.29 -0.07 -20.07
C LEU A 249 22.54 -0.77 -20.62
N ASP A 250 22.74 -2.04 -20.32
CA ASP A 250 23.90 -2.84 -20.74
C ASP A 250 23.75 -3.45 -22.16
N ASP A 251 22.52 -3.56 -22.68
CA ASP A 251 22.25 -4.21 -23.97
C ASP A 251 22.38 -3.22 -25.14
N ASP A 252 23.52 -3.23 -25.82
CA ASP A 252 23.79 -2.40 -27.02
C ASP A 252 22.94 -2.81 -28.24
N SER A 253 22.29 -3.95 -28.21
CA SER A 253 21.49 -4.47 -29.34
C SER A 253 20.05 -3.97 -29.38
N ILE A 254 19.55 -3.36 -28.30
CA ILE A 254 18.16 -2.88 -28.26
C ILE A 254 17.93 -1.64 -29.13
N THR A 255 16.75 -1.55 -29.71
CA THR A 255 16.25 -0.33 -30.35
C THR A 255 15.51 0.50 -29.31
N CYS A 256 16.03 1.66 -28.95
CA CYS A 256 15.41 2.52 -27.94
C CYS A 256 15.65 4.01 -28.18
N PRO A 257 14.75 4.90 -27.75
CA PRO A 257 14.98 6.33 -27.67
C PRO A 257 16.04 6.63 -26.61
N PRO A 258 16.47 7.89 -26.41
CA PRO A 258 17.26 8.24 -25.23
C PRO A 258 16.55 7.80 -23.96
N LEU A 259 17.24 7.09 -23.06
CA LEU A 259 16.68 6.60 -21.80
C LEU A 259 17.16 7.45 -20.63
N GLU A 260 16.25 7.71 -19.67
CA GLU A 260 16.55 8.30 -18.37
C GLU A 260 16.02 7.32 -17.29
N CYS A 261 16.91 6.49 -16.75
CA CYS A 261 16.58 5.50 -15.72
C CYS A 261 16.66 6.17 -14.34
N VAL A 262 15.52 6.27 -13.65
CA VAL A 262 15.36 6.92 -12.35
C VAL A 262 15.25 5.84 -11.28
N PHE A 263 16.21 5.79 -10.39
CA PHE A 263 16.29 4.86 -9.27
C PHE A 263 16.08 5.64 -7.97
N THR A 264 15.01 5.33 -7.26
CA THR A 264 14.62 6.03 -6.03
C THR A 264 14.95 5.22 -4.79
N VAL A 265 15.19 5.87 -3.67
CA VAL A 265 15.44 5.27 -2.36
C VAL A 265 14.24 5.42 -1.44
N ASP A 266 14.13 4.54 -0.43
CA ASP A 266 13.19 4.67 0.69
C ASP A 266 11.73 4.88 0.26
N GLU A 267 11.31 4.15 -0.79
CA GLU A 267 9.91 4.10 -1.24
C GLU A 267 9.03 3.54 -0.15
N GLU A 268 9.40 2.37 0.39
CA GLU A 268 8.67 1.51 1.31
C GLU A 268 8.36 2.16 2.68
N VAL A 269 9.04 3.26 2.97
CA VAL A 269 8.88 4.02 4.21
C VAL A 269 8.24 5.39 3.98
N GLY A 270 7.53 5.54 2.86
CA GLY A 270 6.70 6.70 2.56
C GLY A 270 7.17 7.56 1.41
N LEU A 271 7.73 6.95 0.35
CA LEU A 271 8.12 7.60 -0.92
C LEU A 271 9.20 8.69 -0.73
N LEU A 272 10.09 8.51 0.28
CA LEU A 272 10.97 9.60 0.72
C LEU A 272 11.96 10.02 -0.37
N GLY A 273 12.49 9.06 -1.13
CA GLY A 273 13.38 9.33 -2.26
C GLY A 273 12.71 10.18 -3.33
N ALA A 274 11.55 9.73 -3.83
CA ALA A 274 10.79 10.47 -4.82
C ALA A 274 10.31 11.83 -4.29
N TYR A 275 10.00 11.93 -2.99
CA TYR A 275 9.63 13.21 -2.37
C TYR A 275 10.78 14.22 -2.42
N GLY A 276 12.02 13.80 -2.16
CA GLY A 276 13.19 14.67 -2.14
C GLY A 276 13.85 14.88 -3.51
N LEU A 277 13.63 13.98 -4.48
CA LEU A 277 14.30 13.96 -5.79
C LEU A 277 14.04 15.23 -6.61
N ASP A 278 15.12 15.84 -7.13
CA ASP A 278 15.04 16.95 -8.11
C ASP A 278 15.01 16.38 -9.54
N LEU A 279 13.88 16.57 -10.22
CA LEU A 279 13.67 16.15 -11.61
C LEU A 279 13.80 17.31 -12.63
N SER A 280 14.35 18.46 -12.23
CA SER A 280 14.51 19.61 -13.13
C SER A 280 15.40 19.31 -14.36
N SER A 281 16.29 18.33 -14.26
CA SER A 281 17.15 17.87 -15.34
C SER A 281 16.47 16.87 -16.29
N LEU A 282 15.33 16.27 -15.90
CA LEU A 282 14.63 15.25 -16.66
C LEU A 282 14.01 15.84 -17.93
N LYS A 283 14.36 15.29 -19.08
CA LYS A 283 13.86 15.71 -20.39
C LYS A 283 12.63 14.92 -20.81
N SER A 284 12.49 13.72 -20.30
CA SER A 284 11.38 12.82 -20.61
C SER A 284 10.03 13.42 -20.23
N ARG A 285 9.02 13.15 -21.05
CA ARG A 285 7.61 13.47 -20.77
C ARG A 285 6.73 12.22 -20.89
N ARG A 286 7.35 11.07 -21.08
CA ARG A 286 6.73 9.75 -21.00
C ARG A 286 7.56 8.94 -19.98
N MET A 287 6.90 8.22 -19.10
CA MET A 287 7.57 7.41 -18.08
C MET A 287 6.89 6.05 -17.94
N ILE A 288 7.70 5.01 -17.87
CA ILE A 288 7.31 3.67 -17.48
C ILE A 288 7.85 3.44 -16.07
N ASN A 289 6.97 3.41 -15.09
CA ASN A 289 7.26 2.88 -13.76
C ASN A 289 7.14 1.35 -13.84
N LEU A 290 8.03 0.64 -13.18
CA LEU A 290 8.12 -0.83 -13.26
C LEU A 290 7.70 -1.51 -11.96
N ASP A 291 7.02 -0.79 -11.11
CA ASP A 291 6.62 -1.13 -9.75
C ASP A 291 5.14 -1.58 -9.70
N SER A 292 4.80 -2.55 -10.55
CA SER A 292 3.51 -3.25 -10.56
C SER A 292 3.71 -4.76 -10.46
N GLU A 293 2.74 -5.46 -9.86
CA GLU A 293 2.86 -6.85 -9.43
C GLU A 293 2.04 -7.86 -10.29
N ASP A 294 1.39 -7.39 -11.34
CA ASP A 294 0.51 -8.21 -12.19
C ASP A 294 0.87 -8.04 -13.68
N GLU A 295 1.27 -9.11 -14.36
CA GLU A 295 1.53 -9.12 -15.80
C GLU A 295 0.24 -8.83 -16.59
N GLY A 296 0.37 -8.04 -17.66
CA GLY A 296 -0.77 -7.70 -18.51
C GLY A 296 -1.70 -6.64 -17.92
N VAL A 297 -1.29 -6.02 -16.85
CA VAL A 297 -1.96 -4.87 -16.25
C VAL A 297 -1.16 -3.61 -16.56
N ILE A 298 -1.84 -2.57 -17.03
CA ILE A 298 -1.28 -1.22 -17.18
C ILE A 298 -1.97 -0.33 -16.16
N THR A 299 -1.28 0.01 -15.10
CA THR A 299 -1.77 0.95 -14.11
C THR A 299 -1.60 2.38 -14.64
N ALA A 300 -2.67 3.16 -14.60
CA ALA A 300 -2.75 4.49 -15.19
C ALA A 300 -3.10 5.60 -14.18
N SER A 301 -3.28 5.24 -12.92
CA SER A 301 -3.60 6.19 -11.84
C SER A 301 -3.42 5.51 -10.48
N CYS A 302 -3.01 6.27 -9.48
CA CYS A 302 -2.96 5.81 -8.10
C CYS A 302 -3.50 6.87 -7.12
N ALA A 303 -3.86 6.44 -5.90
CA ALA A 303 -4.29 7.37 -4.90
C ALA A 303 -3.11 8.12 -4.27
N GLY A 304 -3.26 9.41 -4.08
CA GLY A 304 -2.48 10.16 -3.11
C GLY A 304 -2.97 9.91 -1.69
N GLY A 305 -2.16 10.22 -0.70
CA GLY A 305 -2.45 9.95 0.70
C GLY A 305 -2.08 11.09 1.65
N ALA A 306 -2.57 10.97 2.88
CA ALA A 306 -2.15 11.76 4.02
C ALA A 306 -2.49 11.02 5.32
N GLU A 307 -1.52 10.91 6.24
CA GLU A 307 -1.80 10.53 7.61
C GLU A 307 -2.41 11.72 8.36
N VAL A 308 -3.50 11.47 9.05
CA VAL A 308 -4.17 12.48 9.87
C VAL A 308 -4.22 12.00 11.31
N ILE A 309 -3.58 12.76 12.21
CA ILE A 309 -3.51 12.50 13.63
C ILE A 309 -4.42 13.49 14.35
N CYS A 310 -5.47 12.98 14.99
CA CYS A 310 -6.36 13.78 15.79
C CYS A 310 -6.19 13.48 17.28
N THR A 311 -5.92 14.50 18.09
CA THR A 311 -5.80 14.35 19.55
C THR A 311 -6.92 15.10 20.26
N LEU A 312 -7.75 14.34 20.98
CA LEU A 312 -8.83 14.87 21.79
C LEU A 312 -8.47 14.86 23.27
N SER A 313 -8.16 16.03 23.83
CA SER A 313 -7.78 16.17 25.24
C SER A 313 -8.91 15.84 26.21
N GLY A 314 -8.56 15.30 27.37
CA GLY A 314 -9.52 14.98 28.44
C GLY A 314 -8.85 14.94 29.81
N LYS A 315 -9.58 15.40 30.84
CA LYS A 315 -9.06 15.42 32.19
C LYS A 315 -9.35 14.10 32.90
N ARG A 316 -8.30 13.45 33.40
CA ARG A 316 -8.39 12.22 34.19
C ARG A 316 -8.45 12.53 35.68
N ARG A 317 -9.25 11.75 36.40
CA ARG A 317 -9.43 11.87 37.86
C ARG A 317 -9.72 10.50 38.46
N GLU A 318 -9.47 10.36 39.75
CA GLU A 318 -9.91 9.19 40.49
C GLU A 318 -11.42 8.98 40.43
N LYS A 319 -11.82 7.77 40.14
CA LYS A 319 -13.21 7.31 40.11
C LYS A 319 -13.31 6.02 40.90
N ASN A 320 -14.35 5.92 41.71
CA ASN A 320 -14.66 4.68 42.45
C ASN A 320 -15.90 4.05 41.82
N GLY A 321 -15.76 2.82 41.33
CA GLY A 321 -16.83 2.13 40.63
C GLY A 321 -16.47 0.71 40.24
N GLU A 322 -17.35 0.10 39.47
CA GLU A 322 -17.15 -1.23 38.92
C GLU A 322 -16.61 -1.13 37.50
N ILE A 323 -15.53 -1.87 37.21
CA ILE A 323 -14.91 -1.90 35.88
C ILE A 323 -15.62 -2.93 35.03
N LEU A 324 -15.84 -2.56 33.76
CA LEU A 324 -16.16 -3.45 32.65
C LEU A 324 -15.08 -3.34 31.60
N GLU A 325 -14.45 -4.47 31.28
CA GLU A 325 -13.57 -4.64 30.14
C GLU A 325 -14.40 -5.14 28.97
N ILE A 326 -14.22 -4.51 27.81
CA ILE A 326 -14.88 -4.88 26.55
C ILE A 326 -13.78 -5.08 25.51
N ARG A 327 -13.88 -6.17 24.74
CA ARG A 327 -13.00 -6.45 23.62
C ARG A 327 -13.83 -6.88 22.42
N ILE A 328 -13.44 -6.40 21.25
CA ILE A 328 -13.88 -6.85 19.94
C ILE A 328 -12.65 -7.37 19.22
N ASP A 329 -12.71 -8.57 18.72
CA ASP A 329 -11.61 -9.25 18.02
C ASP A 329 -12.13 -10.24 16.97
N GLY A 330 -11.22 -10.98 16.30
CA GLY A 330 -11.58 -11.93 15.26
C GLY A 330 -11.85 -11.31 13.89
N LEU A 331 -11.52 -10.02 13.69
CA LEU A 331 -11.68 -9.37 12.40
C LEU A 331 -10.50 -9.67 11.47
N ARG A 332 -10.77 -9.72 10.16
CA ARG A 332 -9.74 -9.98 9.14
C ARG A 332 -8.77 -8.83 8.96
N GLY A 333 -9.23 -7.57 9.06
CA GLY A 333 -8.40 -6.41 8.81
C GLY A 333 -7.89 -6.34 7.38
N GLY A 334 -6.70 -5.78 7.17
CA GLY A 334 -6.00 -5.69 5.88
C GLY A 334 -5.53 -4.28 5.57
N HIS A 335 -4.76 -4.11 4.48
CA HIS A 335 -4.27 -2.82 4.04
C HIS A 335 -5.42 -1.86 3.70
N SER A 336 -5.34 -0.61 4.17
CA SER A 336 -6.43 0.37 4.03
C SER A 336 -6.62 0.92 2.61
N GLY A 337 -5.64 0.73 1.74
CA GLY A 337 -5.77 1.02 0.30
C GLY A 337 -6.48 -0.13 -0.42
N GLU A 338 -5.88 -1.31 -0.43
CA GLU A 338 -6.34 -2.46 -1.23
C GLU A 338 -7.62 -3.14 -0.73
N LYS A 339 -7.87 -3.11 0.57
CA LYS A 339 -8.97 -3.87 1.20
C LYS A 339 -10.10 -3.00 1.75
N ILE A 340 -10.04 -1.67 1.56
CA ILE A 340 -11.06 -0.75 2.08
C ILE A 340 -12.44 -0.96 1.44
N ASN A 341 -12.48 -1.38 0.17
CA ASN A 341 -13.69 -1.69 -0.58
C ASN A 341 -14.25 -3.10 -0.30
N CYS A 342 -13.52 -3.93 0.46
CA CYS A 342 -13.99 -5.28 0.79
C CYS A 342 -15.10 -5.31 1.86
N GLY A 343 -15.50 -4.16 2.40
CA GLY A 343 -16.54 -4.07 3.42
C GLY A 343 -16.15 -4.68 4.77
N ARG A 344 -14.84 -4.82 5.05
CA ARG A 344 -14.35 -5.36 6.32
C ARG A 344 -14.65 -4.42 7.48
N ALA A 345 -14.96 -5.01 8.63
CA ALA A 345 -15.27 -4.26 9.83
C ALA A 345 -14.02 -3.57 10.41
N ASN A 346 -14.23 -2.39 11.00
CA ASN A 346 -13.24 -1.66 11.78
C ASN A 346 -13.55 -1.84 13.28
N ALA A 347 -12.63 -2.47 14.02
CA ALA A 347 -12.83 -2.81 15.43
C ALA A 347 -13.03 -1.57 16.32
N ASP A 348 -12.29 -0.48 16.04
CA ASP A 348 -12.39 0.76 16.82
C ASP A 348 -13.75 1.41 16.67
N LEU A 349 -14.26 1.46 15.44
CA LEU A 349 -15.58 2.01 15.17
C LEU A 349 -16.70 1.16 15.80
N LEU A 350 -16.59 -0.17 15.74
CA LEU A 350 -17.54 -1.07 16.39
C LEU A 350 -17.54 -0.92 17.91
N LEU A 351 -16.35 -0.78 18.52
CA LEU A 351 -16.22 -0.57 19.95
C LEU A 351 -16.80 0.78 20.36
N ALA A 352 -16.55 1.85 19.62
CA ALA A 352 -17.16 3.16 19.84
C ALA A 352 -18.69 3.10 19.74
N ARG A 353 -19.23 2.35 18.74
CA ARG A 353 -20.68 2.12 18.57
C ARG A 353 -21.28 1.37 19.75
N LEU A 354 -20.60 0.35 20.29
CA LEU A 354 -21.05 -0.35 21.50
C LEU A 354 -21.05 0.58 22.72
N LEU A 355 -19.98 1.33 22.95
CA LEU A 355 -19.90 2.29 24.05
C LEU A 355 -21.01 3.35 23.96
N TYR A 356 -21.33 3.82 22.76
CA TYR A 356 -22.44 4.75 22.56
C TYR A 356 -23.79 4.13 22.96
N ARG A 357 -24.06 2.86 22.61
CA ARG A 357 -25.29 2.15 23.07
C ARG A 357 -25.33 1.98 24.60
N LEU A 358 -24.17 1.73 25.24
CA LEU A 358 -24.05 1.56 26.69
C LEU A 358 -24.28 2.87 27.46
N GLU A 359 -24.09 4.06 26.87
CA GLU A 359 -24.38 5.33 27.52
C GLU A 359 -25.85 5.44 27.99
N GLY A 360 -26.77 4.82 27.26
CA GLY A 360 -28.18 4.75 27.62
C GLY A 360 -28.52 3.83 28.81
N LYS A 361 -27.60 2.94 29.18
CA LYS A 361 -27.79 1.90 30.20
C LYS A 361 -27.12 2.19 31.54
N GLY A 362 -26.23 3.18 31.61
CA GLY A 362 -25.56 3.55 32.85
C GLY A 362 -24.57 4.70 32.70
N LYS A 363 -24.26 5.33 33.86
CA LYS A 363 -23.25 6.39 33.89
C LYS A 363 -21.87 5.77 34.08
N PHE A 364 -21.04 5.86 33.08
CA PHE A 364 -19.64 5.39 33.13
C PHE A 364 -18.64 6.45 32.68
N CYS A 365 -17.38 6.18 32.93
CA CYS A 365 -16.21 6.92 32.48
C CYS A 365 -15.23 5.97 31.78
N ILE A 366 -14.52 6.43 30.77
CA ILE A 366 -13.49 5.66 30.08
C ILE A 366 -12.21 5.67 30.93
N ILE A 367 -11.65 4.49 31.20
CA ILE A 367 -10.31 4.31 31.75
C ILE A 367 -9.31 4.26 30.59
N GLY A 368 -9.60 3.44 29.57
CA GLY A 368 -8.81 3.27 28.36
C GLY A 368 -9.67 2.85 27.17
N PHE A 369 -9.22 3.22 25.99
CA PHE A 369 -9.69 2.77 24.69
C PHE A 369 -8.48 2.62 23.80
N ASN A 370 -8.23 1.41 23.29
CA ASN A 370 -7.09 1.14 22.42
C ASN A 370 -7.50 0.11 21.36
N GLY A 371 -7.15 0.38 20.11
CA GLY A 371 -7.34 -0.54 19.01
C GLY A 371 -6.47 -0.17 17.82
N GLY A 372 -6.26 -1.14 16.95
CA GLY A 372 -5.34 -1.03 15.84
C GLY A 372 -3.87 -0.92 16.24
N ASN A 373 -2.98 -1.11 15.28
CA ASN A 373 -1.53 -1.08 15.48
C ASN A 373 -0.75 -0.42 14.33
N ARG A 374 -1.41 -0.16 13.20
CA ARG A 374 -0.85 0.57 12.06
C ARG A 374 -1.90 1.54 11.51
N ASP A 375 -1.48 2.71 11.13
CA ASP A 375 -2.30 3.81 10.57
C ASP A 375 -2.90 3.44 9.19
N ASN A 376 -2.14 2.69 8.38
CA ASN A 376 -2.52 2.22 7.06
C ASN A 376 -3.21 0.83 7.04
N ALA A 377 -3.63 0.31 8.20
CA ALA A 377 -4.31 -0.97 8.30
C ALA A 377 -5.69 -0.84 8.95
N ILE A 378 -6.65 -1.66 8.50
CA ILE A 378 -7.98 -1.77 9.10
C ILE A 378 -7.85 -2.52 10.44
N PRO A 379 -8.25 -1.92 11.59
CA PRO A 379 -8.10 -2.53 12.91
C PRO A 379 -8.81 -3.88 13.04
N ARG A 380 -8.05 -4.91 13.45
CA ARG A 380 -8.54 -6.28 13.65
C ARG A 380 -9.10 -6.52 15.04
N GLU A 381 -8.69 -5.69 16.00
CA GLU A 381 -9.14 -5.77 17.39
C GLU A 381 -9.18 -4.38 18.03
N ALA A 382 -10.05 -4.24 19.03
CA ALA A 382 -10.12 -3.07 19.89
C ALA A 382 -10.57 -3.46 21.30
N ARG A 383 -10.08 -2.73 22.31
CA ARG A 383 -10.45 -2.93 23.71
C ARG A 383 -10.75 -1.62 24.41
N ALA A 384 -11.72 -1.66 25.31
CA ALA A 384 -11.99 -0.55 26.22
C ALA A 384 -12.15 -1.04 27.65
N GLU A 385 -11.67 -0.22 28.58
CA GLU A 385 -11.98 -0.33 29.99
C GLU A 385 -12.83 0.86 30.40
N ILE A 386 -14.00 0.59 30.97
CA ILE A 386 -14.92 1.62 31.47
C ILE A 386 -15.23 1.36 32.94
N ILE A 387 -15.46 2.43 33.70
CA ILE A 387 -15.84 2.36 35.11
C ILE A 387 -17.24 2.95 35.31
N PHE A 388 -18.16 2.14 35.84
CA PHE A 388 -19.49 2.59 36.20
C PHE A 388 -19.46 3.32 37.53
N THR A 389 -19.87 4.59 37.53
CA THR A 389 -19.85 5.48 38.71
C THR A 389 -21.23 5.75 39.31
N GLY A 390 -22.30 5.25 38.67
CA GLY A 390 -23.67 5.43 39.07
C GLY A 390 -24.43 4.12 39.19
N LYS A 391 -25.79 4.23 39.30
CA LYS A 391 -26.66 3.06 39.24
C LYS A 391 -26.72 2.54 37.80
N TYR A 392 -26.68 1.24 37.61
CA TYR A 392 -26.87 0.53 36.35
C TYR A 392 -27.32 -0.91 36.62
N SER A 393 -27.85 -1.58 35.61
CA SER A 393 -28.22 -2.99 35.66
C SER A 393 -27.20 -3.83 34.87
N ARG A 394 -26.53 -4.76 35.56
CA ARG A 394 -25.60 -5.69 34.86
C ARG A 394 -26.31 -6.58 33.84
N SER A 395 -27.56 -6.97 34.11
CA SER A 395 -28.36 -7.76 33.17
C SER A 395 -28.61 -6.98 31.87
N GLU A 396 -29.01 -5.71 31.98
CA GLU A 396 -29.23 -4.84 30.81
C GLU A 396 -27.93 -4.58 30.04
N ILE A 397 -26.81 -4.41 30.73
CA ILE A 397 -25.50 -4.28 30.08
C ILE A 397 -25.15 -5.55 29.31
N LYS A 398 -25.28 -6.74 29.93
CA LYS A 398 -25.03 -8.03 29.26
C LYS A 398 -25.94 -8.25 28.05
N GLU A 399 -27.24 -7.95 28.20
CA GLU A 399 -28.20 -8.03 27.11
C GLU A 399 -27.84 -7.09 25.96
N THR A 400 -27.46 -5.83 26.28
CA THR A 400 -27.02 -4.87 25.25
C THR A 400 -25.80 -5.36 24.49
N VAL A 401 -24.81 -5.93 25.20
CA VAL A 401 -23.59 -6.49 24.56
C VAL A 401 -23.94 -7.72 23.72
N ALA A 402 -24.80 -8.62 24.23
CA ALA A 402 -25.20 -9.82 23.48
C ALA A 402 -25.97 -9.46 22.20
N THR A 403 -26.96 -8.58 22.30
CA THR A 403 -27.70 -8.09 21.13
C THR A 403 -26.78 -7.39 20.12
N PHE A 404 -25.83 -6.60 20.61
CA PHE A 404 -24.82 -5.97 19.74
C PHE A 404 -23.96 -7.00 19.03
N ALA A 405 -23.51 -8.05 19.72
CA ALA A 405 -22.72 -9.13 19.14
C ALA A 405 -23.51 -9.88 18.04
N GLU A 406 -24.79 -10.15 18.28
CA GLU A 406 -25.68 -10.76 17.28
C GLU A 406 -25.89 -9.84 16.06
N ASP A 407 -26.06 -8.53 16.27
CA ASP A 407 -26.22 -7.55 15.19
C ASP A 407 -24.99 -7.55 14.28
N ILE A 408 -23.78 -7.37 14.84
CA ILE A 408 -22.56 -7.26 14.04
C ILE A 408 -22.15 -8.59 13.39
N ALA A 409 -22.44 -9.74 14.03
CA ALA A 409 -22.23 -11.05 13.42
C ALA A 409 -23.08 -11.24 12.15
N LYS A 410 -24.27 -10.63 12.09
CA LYS A 410 -25.10 -10.61 10.88
C LYS A 410 -24.58 -9.60 9.84
N GLU A 411 -24.25 -8.38 10.31
CA GLU A 411 -23.76 -7.29 9.44
C GLU A 411 -22.49 -7.70 8.67
N TYR A 412 -21.59 -8.44 9.32
CA TYR A 412 -20.29 -8.82 8.79
C TYR A 412 -20.10 -10.32 8.57
N SER A 413 -21.20 -11.08 8.42
CA SER A 413 -21.16 -12.54 8.27
C SER A 413 -20.31 -13.06 7.12
N VAL A 414 -20.11 -12.26 6.06
CA VAL A 414 -19.31 -12.62 4.88
C VAL A 414 -17.87 -12.10 5.01
N THR A 415 -17.72 -10.86 5.45
CA THR A 415 -16.41 -10.19 5.48
C THR A 415 -15.58 -10.54 6.70
N ASP A 416 -16.21 -10.72 7.87
CA ASP A 416 -15.56 -11.00 9.15
C ASP A 416 -16.35 -12.06 9.95
N PRO A 417 -16.42 -13.32 9.45
CA PRO A 417 -17.28 -14.35 10.05
C PRO A 417 -16.87 -14.75 11.48
N ASP A 418 -15.61 -14.53 11.84
CA ASP A 418 -15.04 -14.88 13.14
C ASP A 418 -15.12 -13.75 14.17
N ILE A 419 -15.89 -12.67 13.85
CA ILE A 419 -16.03 -11.52 14.72
C ILE A 419 -16.58 -11.92 16.11
N HIS A 420 -15.89 -11.49 17.15
CA HIS A 420 -16.21 -11.82 18.52
C HIS A 420 -16.26 -10.59 19.42
N VAL A 421 -17.28 -10.53 20.30
CA VAL A 421 -17.44 -9.47 21.31
C VAL A 421 -17.43 -10.10 22.70
N SER A 422 -16.54 -9.66 23.56
CA SER A 422 -16.50 -10.07 24.96
C SER A 422 -16.63 -8.89 25.92
N ALA A 423 -17.28 -9.14 27.06
CA ALA A 423 -17.41 -8.16 28.15
C ALA A 423 -17.22 -8.86 29.49
N LYS A 424 -16.26 -8.40 30.28
CA LYS A 424 -15.86 -9.04 31.56
C LYS A 424 -15.81 -8.01 32.69
N TRP A 425 -16.25 -8.42 33.91
CA TRP A 425 -16.04 -7.66 35.14
C TRP A 425 -14.84 -8.27 35.89
N PRO A 426 -13.60 -7.74 35.73
CA PRO A 426 -12.37 -8.38 36.22
C PRO A 426 -12.39 -8.59 37.72
N ASN A 427 -12.91 -7.66 38.50
CA ASN A 427 -12.98 -7.73 39.96
C ASN A 427 -14.27 -8.39 40.50
N LYS A 428 -14.90 -9.30 39.73
CA LYS A 428 -16.20 -9.89 40.06
C LYS A 428 -17.27 -8.82 40.40
N GLY A 429 -17.09 -7.59 39.86
CA GLY A 429 -17.93 -6.44 40.08
C GLY A 429 -17.77 -5.77 41.43
N ARG A 430 -16.63 -5.92 42.09
CA ARG A 430 -16.26 -5.11 43.25
C ARG A 430 -15.86 -3.71 42.82
N LYS A 431 -16.31 -2.71 43.57
CA LYS A 431 -15.87 -1.33 43.35
C LYS A 431 -14.42 -1.17 43.70
N SER A 432 -13.69 -0.47 42.85
CA SER A 432 -12.29 -0.12 43.03
C SER A 432 -12.01 1.30 42.54
N LEU A 433 -10.89 1.86 43.02
CA LEU A 433 -10.47 3.20 42.67
C LEU A 433 -9.57 3.15 41.44
N HIS A 434 -9.91 3.92 40.40
CA HIS A 434 -9.12 3.98 39.16
C HIS A 434 -9.06 5.40 38.63
N ILE A 435 -7.97 5.69 37.90
CA ILE A 435 -7.82 6.94 37.16
C ILE A 435 -8.57 6.80 35.82
N ALA A 436 -9.59 7.62 35.63
CA ALA A 436 -10.44 7.62 34.44
C ALA A 436 -10.74 9.04 33.96
N PHE A 437 -11.12 9.19 32.70
CA PHE A 437 -11.59 10.46 32.16
C PHE A 437 -12.89 10.91 32.86
N GLY A 438 -13.11 12.22 32.89
CA GLY A 438 -14.40 12.77 33.35
C GLY A 438 -15.53 12.28 32.45
N ARG A 439 -16.76 12.17 33.02
CA ARG A 439 -17.93 11.71 32.25
C ARG A 439 -18.19 12.58 30.99
N LYS A 440 -17.97 13.90 31.10
CA LYS A 440 -18.13 14.81 29.96
C LYS A 440 -17.12 14.47 28.86
N ASP A 441 -15.87 14.26 29.25
CA ASP A 441 -14.80 13.93 28.31
C ASP A 441 -15.00 12.54 27.69
N SER A 442 -15.35 11.52 28.49
CA SER A 442 -15.68 10.17 27.99
C SER A 442 -16.80 10.20 26.94
N ARG A 443 -17.85 10.98 27.18
CA ARG A 443 -18.95 11.13 26.20
C ARG A 443 -18.49 11.87 24.94
N ARG A 444 -17.65 12.89 25.08
CA ARG A 444 -17.09 13.62 23.95
C ARG A 444 -16.22 12.71 23.10
N MET A 445 -15.37 11.90 23.72
CA MET A 445 -14.52 10.89 23.05
C MET A 445 -15.36 9.89 22.25
N ILE A 446 -16.38 9.30 22.86
CA ILE A 446 -17.27 8.35 22.15
C ILE A 446 -17.93 9.01 20.94
N ARG A 447 -18.42 10.25 21.09
CA ARG A 447 -19.09 10.96 19.99
C ARG A 447 -18.13 11.37 18.89
N PHE A 448 -16.91 11.75 19.26
CA PHE A 448 -15.85 12.05 18.31
C PHE A 448 -15.53 10.83 17.45
N LEU A 449 -15.29 9.66 18.07
CA LEU A 449 -15.06 8.40 17.37
C LEU A 449 -16.25 8.01 16.46
N MET A 450 -17.48 8.23 16.92
CA MET A 450 -18.69 7.94 16.14
C MET A 450 -18.94 8.92 14.98
N ALA A 451 -18.46 10.16 15.09
CA ALA A 451 -18.59 11.18 14.04
C ALA A 451 -17.45 11.12 13.04
N PHE A 452 -16.34 10.50 13.43
CA PHE A 452 -15.14 10.39 12.59
C PHE A 452 -15.46 9.55 11.34
N PRO A 453 -15.16 10.02 10.14
CA PRO A 453 -15.44 9.26 8.91
C PRO A 453 -14.56 8.00 8.84
N ASN A 454 -15.06 6.95 8.17
CA ASN A 454 -14.32 5.71 7.94
C ASN A 454 -14.92 4.93 6.76
N GLY A 455 -14.09 4.26 5.99
CA GLY A 455 -14.48 3.46 4.85
C GLY A 455 -14.37 4.22 3.52
N VAL A 456 -14.95 3.66 2.48
CA VAL A 456 -15.05 4.32 1.17
C VAL A 456 -16.02 5.48 1.27
N ILE A 457 -15.57 6.65 0.86
CA ILE A 457 -16.37 7.89 0.84
C ILE A 457 -17.01 8.06 -0.53
N GLU A 458 -16.22 7.83 -1.60
CA GLU A 458 -16.69 7.89 -2.98
C GLU A 458 -16.03 6.79 -3.80
N TYR A 459 -16.78 6.26 -4.76
CA TYR A 459 -16.29 5.32 -5.77
C TYR A 459 -15.99 6.04 -7.07
N SER A 460 -15.06 5.48 -7.85
CA SER A 460 -14.74 6.00 -9.18
C SER A 460 -15.97 5.93 -10.10
N PRO A 461 -16.30 7.01 -10.81
CA PRO A 461 -17.37 6.98 -11.82
C PRO A 461 -16.95 6.23 -13.09
N LEU A 462 -15.66 6.03 -13.33
CA LEU A 462 -15.09 5.40 -14.53
C LEU A 462 -14.81 3.92 -14.33
N TYR A 463 -14.36 3.52 -13.12
CA TYR A 463 -13.99 2.15 -12.80
C TYR A 463 -14.90 1.61 -11.70
N ARG A 464 -15.67 0.59 -12.08
CA ARG A 464 -16.64 -0.02 -11.16
C ARG A 464 -15.94 -0.64 -9.94
N ASP A 465 -16.53 -0.44 -8.78
CA ASP A 465 -16.08 -1.01 -7.49
C ASP A 465 -14.67 -0.57 -7.04
N VAL A 466 -14.06 0.41 -7.73
CA VAL A 466 -12.79 1.01 -7.33
C VAL A 466 -13.05 2.25 -6.47
N PRO A 467 -12.50 2.33 -5.24
CA PRO A 467 -12.61 3.52 -4.43
C PRO A 467 -11.89 4.70 -5.09
N GLN A 468 -12.55 5.86 -5.14
CA GLN A 468 -11.90 7.11 -5.54
C GLN A 468 -11.36 7.84 -4.31
N THR A 469 -12.17 7.87 -3.23
CA THR A 469 -11.81 8.54 -1.97
C THR A 469 -12.18 7.66 -0.80
N SER A 470 -11.27 7.49 0.14
CA SER A 470 -11.49 6.72 1.37
C SER A 470 -10.80 7.34 2.57
N LEU A 471 -11.21 6.89 3.74
CA LEU A 471 -10.52 7.12 4.99
C LEU A 471 -10.57 5.86 5.86
N SER A 472 -9.45 5.49 6.45
CA SER A 472 -9.37 4.40 7.44
C SER A 472 -8.88 4.94 8.77
N MET A 473 -9.69 4.75 9.84
CA MET A 473 -9.23 4.90 11.22
C MET A 473 -8.38 3.68 11.56
N GLY A 474 -7.06 3.85 11.61
CA GLY A 474 -6.10 2.75 11.76
C GLY A 474 -5.69 2.47 13.20
N ILE A 475 -5.58 3.52 14.03
CA ILE A 475 -5.20 3.39 15.45
C ILE A 475 -6.06 4.32 16.30
N VAL A 476 -6.56 3.82 17.42
CA VAL A 476 -7.08 4.63 18.50
C VAL A 476 -6.32 4.29 19.78
N LYS A 477 -5.68 5.27 20.39
CA LYS A 477 -4.85 5.08 21.58
C LYS A 477 -5.19 6.05 22.70
N THR A 478 -5.33 5.52 23.91
CA THR A 478 -5.47 6.33 25.12
C THR A 478 -4.13 6.90 25.53
N MET A 479 -4.06 8.22 25.65
CA MET A 479 -2.92 8.97 26.15
C MET A 479 -3.12 9.36 27.62
N ALA A 480 -2.08 9.93 28.25
CA ALA A 480 -2.16 10.40 29.63
C ALA A 480 -3.25 11.47 29.83
N ASP A 481 -3.47 12.31 28.84
CA ASP A 481 -4.33 13.50 28.87
C ASP A 481 -5.39 13.53 27.76
N GLY A 482 -5.64 12.40 27.08
CA GLY A 482 -6.66 12.34 26.01
C GLY A 482 -6.69 10.99 25.29
N ILE A 483 -7.28 11.01 24.10
CA ILE A 483 -7.18 9.95 23.11
C ILE A 483 -6.59 10.50 21.82
N CYS A 484 -5.80 9.67 21.15
CA CYS A 484 -5.22 9.97 19.83
C CYS A 484 -5.82 9.01 18.81
N ILE A 485 -6.16 9.52 17.62
CA ILE A 485 -6.60 8.75 16.45
C ILE A 485 -5.56 8.96 15.36
N HIS A 486 -5.03 7.89 14.78
CA HIS A 486 -4.28 7.92 13.55
C HIS A 486 -5.15 7.36 12.44
N SER A 487 -5.20 8.04 11.33
CA SER A 487 -6.03 7.66 10.19
C SER A 487 -5.34 7.98 8.87
N MET A 488 -5.58 7.16 7.85
CA MET A 488 -5.06 7.35 6.51
C MET A 488 -6.17 7.80 5.56
N VAL A 489 -6.03 8.99 5.00
CA VAL A 489 -6.87 9.50 3.90
C VAL A 489 -6.21 9.09 2.59
N ARG A 490 -7.02 8.59 1.64
CA ARG A 490 -6.59 8.27 0.28
C ARG A 490 -7.58 8.81 -0.74
N SER A 491 -7.08 9.34 -1.83
CA SER A 491 -7.92 9.73 -2.98
C SER A 491 -7.10 9.75 -4.27
N SER A 492 -7.68 9.25 -5.35
CA SER A 492 -7.11 9.40 -6.70
C SER A 492 -7.36 10.78 -7.32
N ILE A 493 -8.03 11.69 -6.59
CA ILE A 493 -8.27 13.08 -6.97
C ILE A 493 -7.79 14.00 -5.86
N ASN A 494 -6.82 14.87 -6.15
CA ASN A 494 -6.18 15.74 -5.16
C ASN A 494 -7.16 16.68 -4.45
N SER A 495 -8.12 17.25 -5.18
CA SER A 495 -9.15 18.13 -4.59
C SER A 495 -10.08 17.39 -3.64
N GLN A 496 -10.38 16.11 -3.89
CA GLN A 496 -11.17 15.29 -2.96
C GLN A 496 -10.37 14.84 -1.75
N LYS A 497 -9.06 14.59 -1.90
CA LYS A 497 -8.16 14.40 -0.76
C LYS A 497 -8.23 15.62 0.16
N GLN A 498 -8.08 16.83 -0.39
CA GLN A 498 -8.18 18.07 0.37
C GLN A 498 -9.56 18.21 1.04
N MET A 499 -10.65 17.95 0.33
CA MET A 499 -12.01 17.97 0.91
C MET A 499 -12.13 17.05 2.14
N MET A 500 -11.49 15.87 2.11
CA MET A 500 -11.50 14.96 3.27
C MET A 500 -10.71 15.53 4.44
N LEU A 501 -9.55 16.14 4.18
CA LEU A 501 -8.75 16.82 5.21
C LEU A 501 -9.54 17.97 5.85
N ASP A 502 -10.20 18.80 5.04
CA ASP A 502 -11.06 19.89 5.50
C ASP A 502 -12.24 19.36 6.35
N ARG A 503 -12.88 18.27 5.92
CA ARG A 503 -13.96 17.62 6.66
C ARG A 503 -13.51 17.11 8.03
N ILE A 504 -12.32 16.51 8.11
CA ILE A 504 -11.76 16.05 9.39
C ILE A 504 -11.42 17.26 10.27
N ALA A 505 -10.87 18.33 9.70
CA ALA A 505 -10.58 19.57 10.43
C ALA A 505 -11.83 20.18 11.03
N CYS A 506 -12.93 20.28 10.27
CA CYS A 506 -14.23 20.74 10.79
C CYS A 506 -14.73 19.87 11.94
N ILE A 507 -14.61 18.54 11.84
CA ILE A 507 -15.02 17.63 12.92
C ILE A 507 -14.11 17.84 14.15
N ALA A 508 -12.79 17.95 13.95
CA ALA A 508 -11.85 18.18 15.04
C ALA A 508 -12.15 19.48 15.78
N GLU A 509 -12.44 20.56 15.05
CA GLU A 509 -12.82 21.86 15.62
C GLU A 509 -14.09 21.78 16.49
N GLU A 510 -15.15 21.13 16.01
CA GLU A 510 -16.41 20.95 16.77
C GLU A 510 -16.22 20.16 18.07
N PHE A 511 -15.20 19.32 18.14
CA PHE A 511 -14.90 18.53 19.33
C PHE A 511 -13.75 19.09 20.18
N ASP A 512 -13.19 20.25 19.90
CA ASP A 512 -11.97 20.81 20.52
C ASP A 512 -10.80 19.80 20.45
N ALA A 513 -10.61 19.12 19.32
CA ALA A 513 -9.49 18.24 19.06
C ALA A 513 -8.42 18.98 18.25
N SER A 514 -7.14 18.70 18.52
CA SER A 514 -6.05 19.12 17.64
C SER A 514 -5.92 18.16 16.46
N ILE A 515 -5.45 18.68 15.33
CA ILE A 515 -5.17 17.91 14.12
C ILE A 515 -3.71 18.15 13.72
N ASP A 516 -3.03 17.09 13.31
CA ASP A 516 -1.70 17.09 12.70
C ASP A 516 -1.77 16.26 11.43
N ILE A 517 -1.21 16.74 10.32
CA ILE A 517 -1.24 16.08 9.00
C ILE A 517 0.19 15.81 8.60
N LYS A 518 0.50 14.54 8.30
CA LYS A 518 1.84 14.07 7.96
C LYS A 518 1.83 13.24 6.67
N GLY A 519 3.02 13.01 6.11
CA GLY A 519 3.21 12.10 4.99
C GLY A 519 2.24 12.38 3.83
N THR A 520 2.00 13.66 3.52
CA THR A 520 1.10 14.02 2.42
C THR A 520 1.81 13.85 1.08
N TYR A 521 1.23 13.04 0.20
CA TYR A 521 1.68 12.88 -1.18
C TYR A 521 0.51 13.05 -2.16
N PRO A 522 0.77 13.56 -3.39
CA PRO A 522 -0.26 13.80 -4.38
C PRO A 522 -0.79 12.50 -4.99
N ALA A 523 -2.01 12.56 -5.52
CA ALA A 523 -2.52 11.53 -6.41
C ALA A 523 -1.83 11.59 -7.77
N TRP A 524 -1.62 10.44 -8.38
CA TRP A 524 -1.45 10.33 -9.82
C TRP A 524 -2.83 10.29 -10.45
N GLU A 525 -3.32 11.47 -10.84
CA GLU A 525 -4.66 11.57 -11.42
C GLU A 525 -4.70 10.98 -12.83
N LEU A 526 -5.78 10.27 -13.15
CA LEU A 526 -5.93 9.64 -14.44
C LEU A 526 -5.94 10.66 -15.58
N ILE A 527 -5.02 10.53 -16.51
CA ILE A 527 -5.08 11.23 -17.80
C ILE A 527 -6.14 10.54 -18.66
N GLU A 528 -7.23 11.24 -18.96
CA GLU A 528 -8.38 10.66 -19.68
C GLU A 528 -7.99 10.15 -21.08
N LYS A 529 -7.14 10.91 -21.78
CA LYS A 529 -6.60 10.53 -23.11
C LYS A 529 -5.09 10.56 -23.05
N SER A 530 -4.47 9.41 -23.19
CA SER A 530 -3.03 9.22 -23.22
C SER A 530 -2.65 8.40 -24.44
N ASP A 531 -2.02 9.06 -25.40
CA ASP A 531 -1.51 8.39 -26.60
C ASP A 531 -0.41 7.38 -26.23
N PHE A 532 0.33 7.64 -25.13
CA PHE A 532 1.37 6.76 -24.64
C PHE A 532 0.80 5.48 -24.03
N ARG A 533 -0.24 5.58 -23.20
CA ARG A 533 -0.93 4.42 -22.64
C ARG A 533 -1.60 3.59 -23.73
N ASP A 534 -2.21 4.26 -24.73
CA ASP A 534 -2.86 3.57 -25.85
C ASP A 534 -1.83 2.83 -26.71
N LEU A 535 -0.64 3.43 -26.95
CA LEU A 535 0.50 2.77 -27.61
C LEU A 535 0.97 1.54 -26.81
N ALA A 536 1.13 1.68 -25.50
CA ALA A 536 1.55 0.59 -24.63
C ALA A 536 0.55 -0.59 -24.68
N ALA A 537 -0.75 -0.29 -24.63
CA ALA A 537 -1.80 -1.31 -24.75
C ALA A 537 -1.78 -2.01 -26.13
N GLU A 538 -1.61 -1.25 -27.19
CA GLU A 538 -1.54 -1.79 -28.56
C GLU A 538 -0.31 -2.70 -28.76
N VAL A 539 0.84 -2.29 -28.23
CA VAL A 539 2.09 -3.08 -28.28
C VAL A 539 1.92 -4.39 -27.52
N TYR A 540 1.37 -4.34 -26.30
CA TYR A 540 1.12 -5.54 -25.49
C TYR A 540 0.18 -6.52 -26.22
N GLN A 541 -0.94 -6.02 -26.76
CA GLN A 541 -1.90 -6.83 -27.49
C GLN A 541 -1.29 -7.46 -28.77
N LYS A 542 -0.46 -6.71 -29.50
CA LYS A 542 0.22 -7.24 -30.68
C LYS A 542 1.22 -8.34 -30.34
N LEU A 543 1.95 -8.18 -29.22
CA LEU A 543 2.98 -9.11 -28.79
C LEU A 543 2.38 -10.41 -28.24
N THR A 544 1.36 -10.30 -27.39
CA THR A 544 0.80 -11.43 -26.64
C THR A 544 -0.48 -12.02 -27.24
N GLY A 545 -1.18 -11.26 -28.08
CA GLY A 545 -2.54 -11.57 -28.56
C GLY A 545 -3.63 -11.34 -27.52
N ILE A 546 -3.29 -10.78 -26.35
CA ILE A 546 -4.19 -10.53 -25.21
C ILE A 546 -4.33 -9.02 -25.03
N GLU A 547 -5.57 -8.54 -24.88
CA GLU A 547 -5.81 -7.14 -24.52
C GLU A 547 -5.39 -6.90 -23.05
N PRO A 548 -4.49 -5.94 -22.76
CA PRO A 548 -4.08 -5.66 -21.39
C PRO A 548 -5.22 -5.01 -20.61
N VAL A 549 -5.18 -5.14 -19.30
CA VAL A 549 -6.13 -4.50 -18.40
C VAL A 549 -5.61 -3.13 -18.01
N VAL A 550 -6.24 -2.06 -18.47
CA VAL A 550 -5.95 -0.72 -17.95
C VAL A 550 -6.70 -0.52 -16.64
N CYS A 551 -5.98 -0.24 -15.57
CA CYS A 551 -6.56 -0.10 -14.25
C CYS A 551 -6.12 1.18 -13.52
N VAL A 552 -6.80 1.45 -12.42
CA VAL A 552 -6.45 2.46 -11.43
C VAL A 552 -6.39 1.79 -10.06
N ILE A 553 -5.43 2.14 -9.23
CA ILE A 553 -5.26 1.54 -7.91
C ILE A 553 -5.57 2.55 -6.80
N HIS A 554 -5.97 2.03 -5.64
CA HIS A 554 -6.23 2.85 -4.45
C HIS A 554 -5.07 2.80 -3.44
N GLY A 555 -3.95 2.19 -3.84
CA GLY A 555 -2.63 2.30 -3.22
C GLY A 555 -1.92 3.59 -3.64
N GLY A 556 -0.73 3.83 -3.13
CA GLY A 556 0.18 4.87 -3.61
C GLY A 556 1.24 4.25 -4.54
N LEU A 557 1.73 5.02 -5.49
CA LEU A 557 2.94 4.77 -6.28
C LEU A 557 3.70 6.08 -6.39
N GLU A 558 4.99 6.00 -6.62
CA GLU A 558 5.84 7.18 -6.82
C GLU A 558 5.44 8.02 -8.03
N CYS A 559 4.74 7.42 -9.00
CA CYS A 559 4.17 8.11 -10.17
C CYS A 559 3.41 9.40 -9.79
N GLY A 560 2.72 9.43 -8.64
CA GLY A 560 2.01 10.63 -8.16
C GLY A 560 2.94 11.79 -7.85
N LEU A 561 4.04 11.51 -7.15
CA LEU A 561 5.07 12.50 -6.80
C LEU A 561 5.84 12.96 -8.03
N LEU A 562 6.23 12.02 -8.90
CA LEU A 562 7.04 12.31 -10.09
C LEU A 562 6.23 13.13 -11.10
N ALA A 563 4.97 12.78 -11.36
CA ALA A 563 4.07 13.53 -12.23
C ALA A 563 3.76 14.93 -11.68
N ALA A 564 3.66 15.10 -10.37
CA ALA A 564 3.48 16.42 -9.77
C ALA A 564 4.70 17.34 -9.94
N LYS A 565 5.92 16.76 -10.00
CA LYS A 565 7.18 17.50 -10.19
C LYS A 565 7.50 17.80 -11.65
N VAL A 566 7.02 16.99 -12.59
CA VAL A 566 7.30 17.14 -14.02
C VAL A 566 5.99 17.44 -14.77
N PRO A 567 5.69 18.73 -15.04
CA PRO A 567 4.47 19.11 -15.73
C PRO A 567 4.34 18.42 -17.10
N GLY A 568 3.20 17.78 -17.35
CA GLY A 568 2.93 17.09 -18.58
C GLY A 568 3.59 15.71 -18.73
N LEU A 569 4.10 15.14 -17.64
CA LEU A 569 4.58 13.76 -17.62
C LEU A 569 3.42 12.79 -17.77
N ASP A 570 3.44 11.98 -18.82
CA ASP A 570 2.50 10.89 -19.08
C ASP A 570 3.12 9.58 -18.61
N CYS A 571 2.51 8.96 -17.60
CA CYS A 571 3.05 7.78 -16.93
C CYS A 571 2.14 6.57 -17.16
N ILE A 572 2.77 5.40 -17.21
CA ILE A 572 2.15 4.10 -17.00
C ILE A 572 2.97 3.33 -15.97
N SER A 573 2.35 2.39 -15.25
CA SER A 573 3.08 1.43 -14.43
C SER A 573 2.74 0.01 -14.89
N ILE A 574 3.77 -0.81 -15.02
CA ILE A 574 3.71 -2.22 -15.44
C ILE A 574 4.69 -3.05 -14.60
N GLY A 575 4.52 -4.35 -14.58
CA GLY A 575 5.43 -5.25 -13.89
C GLY A 575 5.13 -6.72 -14.15
N PRO A 576 5.98 -7.63 -13.68
CA PRO A 576 5.74 -9.07 -13.73
C PRO A 576 4.83 -9.53 -12.60
N ASP A 577 4.38 -10.80 -12.68
CA ASP A 577 3.61 -11.41 -11.60
C ASP A 577 4.48 -11.62 -10.35
N MET A 578 4.08 -11.00 -9.23
CA MET A 578 4.62 -11.22 -7.90
C MET A 578 3.52 -11.60 -6.92
N GLU A 579 3.85 -12.37 -5.90
CA GLU A 579 2.89 -12.77 -4.87
C GLU A 579 3.52 -12.66 -3.48
N GLU A 580 2.66 -12.45 -2.46
CA GLU A 580 3.03 -12.37 -1.04
C GLU A 580 4.13 -11.32 -0.74
N VAL A 581 4.15 -10.24 -1.53
CA VAL A 581 5.06 -9.10 -1.37
C VAL A 581 5.05 -8.58 0.07
N HIS A 582 6.19 -8.11 0.57
CA HIS A 582 6.41 -7.65 1.95
C HIS A 582 6.28 -8.75 3.02
N THR A 583 6.41 -10.02 2.63
CA THR A 583 6.41 -11.15 3.56
C THR A 583 7.58 -12.12 3.28
N PRO A 584 7.97 -12.96 4.25
CA PRO A 584 8.97 -14.02 3.99
C PRO A 584 8.52 -15.10 2.99
N ALA A 585 7.30 -15.02 2.47
CA ALA A 585 6.77 -15.89 1.42
C ALA A 585 6.75 -15.21 0.05
N GLU A 586 7.34 -14.02 -0.08
CA GLU A 586 7.44 -13.27 -1.32
C GLU A 586 8.06 -14.10 -2.43
N ARG A 587 7.45 -14.04 -3.61
CA ARG A 587 7.90 -14.77 -4.78
C ARG A 587 7.65 -14.04 -6.09
N LEU A 588 8.60 -14.13 -6.99
CA LEU A 588 8.61 -13.53 -8.32
C LEU A 588 8.47 -14.61 -9.39
N ASN A 589 7.54 -14.45 -10.32
CA ASN A 589 7.32 -15.40 -11.42
C ASN A 589 8.35 -15.19 -12.53
N ILE A 590 9.20 -16.20 -12.76
CA ILE A 590 10.30 -16.16 -13.73
C ILE A 590 9.79 -16.04 -15.18
N PRO A 591 8.84 -16.87 -15.65
CA PRO A 591 8.27 -16.72 -17.00
C PRO A 591 7.60 -15.37 -17.23
N SER A 592 6.91 -14.82 -16.22
CA SER A 592 6.27 -13.50 -16.30
C SER A 592 7.33 -12.40 -16.42
N SER A 593 8.40 -12.45 -15.62
CA SER A 593 9.53 -11.50 -15.71
C SER A 593 10.14 -11.47 -17.12
N LYS A 594 10.28 -12.65 -17.75
CA LYS A 594 10.75 -12.74 -19.14
C LYS A 594 9.81 -12.04 -20.12
N ARG A 595 8.51 -12.29 -20.03
CA ARG A 595 7.53 -11.68 -20.95
C ARG A 595 7.41 -10.17 -20.73
N THR A 596 7.45 -9.71 -19.48
CA THR A 596 7.47 -8.28 -19.14
C THR A 596 8.70 -7.58 -19.70
N TYR A 597 9.88 -8.19 -19.59
CA TYR A 597 11.11 -7.63 -20.17
C TYR A 597 11.09 -7.60 -21.71
N GLU A 598 10.57 -8.64 -22.36
CA GLU A 598 10.34 -8.66 -23.80
C GLU A 598 9.34 -7.57 -24.24
N TYR A 599 8.24 -7.42 -23.51
CA TYR A 599 7.27 -6.35 -23.75
C TYR A 599 7.92 -4.96 -23.61
N LEU A 600 8.71 -4.74 -22.57
CA LEU A 600 9.39 -3.48 -22.34
C LEU A 600 10.34 -3.12 -23.50
N LYS A 601 11.10 -4.08 -24.02
CA LYS A 601 11.97 -3.86 -25.20
C LYS A 601 11.17 -3.46 -26.44
N VAL A 602 10.06 -4.16 -26.72
CA VAL A 602 9.22 -3.85 -27.88
C VAL A 602 8.53 -2.50 -27.74
N LEU A 603 8.11 -2.14 -26.50
CA LEU A 603 7.50 -0.84 -26.21
C LEU A 603 8.52 0.30 -26.42
N LEU A 604 9.75 0.13 -25.96
CA LEU A 604 10.82 1.12 -26.18
C LEU A 604 11.14 1.30 -27.66
N ALA A 605 11.16 0.22 -28.44
CA ALA A 605 11.33 0.30 -29.90
C ALA A 605 10.16 1.07 -30.57
N ALA A 606 8.93 0.78 -30.18
CA ALA A 606 7.76 1.52 -30.67
C ALA A 606 7.79 3.01 -30.30
N CYS A 607 8.30 3.34 -29.11
CA CYS A 607 8.49 4.73 -28.67
C CYS A 607 9.55 5.48 -29.47
N SER A 608 10.45 4.78 -30.15
CA SER A 608 11.48 5.38 -31.02
C SER A 608 10.93 5.82 -32.38
N GLU A 609 9.83 5.22 -32.82
CA GLU A 609 9.15 5.52 -34.10
C GLU A 609 8.07 6.59 -33.95
N ALA A 610 7.57 6.82 -32.73
CA ALA A 610 6.50 7.76 -32.36
C ALA A 610 7.09 9.15 -31.92
#